data_d06c891840732fc74355047ee95e5578
#
_entry.id   d06c891840732fc74355047ee95e5578
#
_cell.length_a   1.000
_cell.length_b   1.000
_cell.length_c   1.000
_cell.angle_alpha   90.00
_cell.angle_beta   90.00
_cell.angle_gamma   90.00
#
_symmetry.space_group_name_H-M   'P 1'
#
loop_
_entity.id
_entity.type
_entity.pdbx_description
1 polymer ?
#
loop_
_entity_poly.entity_id
_entity_poly.type
_entity_poly.pdbx_seq_one_letter_code
_entity_poly.pdbx_strand_id
1 'polypeptide(L)'
;GYSIVRSYAPIEGHAYSVYDEQQKERFAGFDISNSEFYRTEQASPAGEDRGANYLGVFNEGLQYGYHSFATYTSTINSALTELYHKCGYHDYYKFMQYNEPLLLTDSLWGIRYIISDHTIEGCEKDTDAGVINGKSVYVNPYALNLGYCVQGADIENIEAENPFEYQNKILSTLTGEDIECFKRVDAQKTVLEDGDEFQIKVPKEEHILYGYIDHVIKDAAQTVIYINGDPRTTYSRVTSYKTFQVDDPENSDIATVAIKGNLSNKDELEGVFYYL
;
A
#
# COMPACT_ATOMS: atom_id res chain seq x y z
N GLY A 1 27.04 -15.40 -18.53
CA GLY A 1 26.29 -14.21 -18.95
C GLY A 1 24.94 -14.53 -19.62
N TYR A 2 24.84 -15.61 -20.40
CA TYR A 2 23.62 -15.94 -21.18
C TYR A 2 22.42 -16.42 -20.33
N SER A 3 22.69 -16.96 -19.15
CA SER A 3 21.64 -17.48 -18.26
C SER A 3 20.85 -16.39 -17.55
N ILE A 4 21.47 -15.25 -17.26
CA ILE A 4 20.84 -14.14 -16.56
C ILE A 4 19.87 -13.41 -17.48
N VAL A 5 20.20 -13.22 -18.75
CA VAL A 5 19.39 -12.49 -19.73
C VAL A 5 18.07 -13.21 -20.07
N ARG A 6 17.98 -14.54 -19.89
CA ARG A 6 16.73 -15.28 -20.11
C ARG A 6 15.75 -15.27 -18.95
N SER A 7 16.19 -14.87 -17.76
CA SER A 7 15.34 -14.87 -16.56
C SER A 7 14.56 -13.56 -16.35
N TYR A 8 14.91 -12.52 -17.09
CA TYR A 8 14.23 -11.23 -17.03
C TYR A 8 13.63 -10.94 -18.40
N ALA A 9 12.32 -10.73 -18.47
CA ALA A 9 11.70 -10.21 -19.67
C ALA A 9 12.36 -8.85 -19.99
N PRO A 10 12.95 -8.66 -21.17
CA PRO A 10 13.55 -7.38 -21.51
C PRO A 10 12.43 -6.33 -21.57
N ILE A 11 12.55 -5.30 -20.73
CA ILE A 11 11.76 -4.09 -20.95
C ILE A 11 12.25 -3.50 -22.26
N GLU A 12 11.35 -3.16 -23.16
CA GLU A 12 11.71 -2.46 -24.40
C GLU A 12 12.44 -1.17 -24.02
N GLY A 13 13.66 -0.99 -24.52
CA GLY A 13 14.50 0.15 -24.14
C GLY A 13 13.83 1.51 -24.40
N HIS A 14 12.92 1.56 -25.37
CA HIS A 14 12.12 2.74 -25.64
C HIS A 14 11.08 3.02 -24.53
N ALA A 15 10.39 2.00 -24.02
CA ALA A 15 9.44 2.17 -22.92
C ALA A 15 10.13 2.65 -21.65
N TYR A 16 11.34 2.15 -21.36
CA TYR A 16 12.12 2.62 -20.22
C TYR A 16 12.57 4.08 -20.39
N SER A 17 13.04 4.50 -21.56
CA SER A 17 13.47 5.89 -21.76
C SER A 17 12.33 6.88 -21.63
N VAL A 18 11.13 6.54 -22.13
CA VAL A 18 9.92 7.37 -21.97
C VAL A 18 9.55 7.48 -20.49
N TYR A 19 9.54 6.37 -19.77
CA TYR A 19 9.29 6.37 -18.33
C TYR A 19 10.31 7.22 -17.57
N ASP A 20 11.61 7.04 -17.84
CA ASP A 20 12.70 7.78 -17.19
C ASP A 20 12.59 9.30 -17.43
N GLU A 21 12.27 9.72 -18.65
CA GLU A 21 12.04 11.14 -18.99
C GLU A 21 10.84 11.69 -18.21
N GLN A 22 9.72 10.99 -18.18
CA GLN A 22 8.52 11.39 -17.47
C GLN A 22 8.74 11.49 -15.95
N GLN A 23 9.47 10.55 -15.36
CA GLN A 23 9.78 10.60 -13.93
C GLN A 23 10.75 11.74 -13.60
N LYS A 24 11.74 12.02 -14.44
CA LYS A 24 12.62 13.17 -14.27
C LYS A 24 11.83 14.50 -14.33
N GLU A 25 10.87 14.62 -15.25
CA GLU A 25 9.99 15.78 -15.33
C GLU A 25 9.14 15.93 -14.08
N ARG A 26 8.51 14.84 -13.61
CA ARG A 26 7.73 14.82 -12.38
C ARG A 26 8.54 15.31 -11.19
N PHE A 27 9.70 14.69 -10.95
CA PHE A 27 10.49 14.98 -9.76
C PHE A 27 11.29 16.27 -9.85
N ALA A 28 11.47 16.86 -11.03
CA ALA A 28 12.01 18.22 -11.19
C ALA A 28 11.11 19.29 -10.56
N GLY A 29 9.80 19.04 -10.50
CA GLY A 29 8.83 19.91 -9.82
C GLY A 29 8.74 19.70 -8.31
N PHE A 30 9.25 18.59 -7.79
CA PHE A 30 9.31 18.34 -6.34
C PHE A 30 10.52 19.05 -5.75
N ASP A 31 10.29 20.00 -4.85
CA ASP A 31 11.38 20.66 -4.13
C ASP A 31 12.00 19.73 -3.08
N ILE A 32 12.83 18.80 -3.54
CA ILE A 32 13.57 17.85 -2.69
C ILE A 32 14.60 18.60 -1.81
N SER A 33 14.93 19.84 -2.18
CA SER A 33 15.87 20.70 -1.43
C SER A 33 15.22 21.46 -0.27
N ASN A 34 13.88 21.34 -0.13
CA ASN A 34 13.16 22.02 0.94
C ASN A 34 13.70 21.57 2.30
N SER A 35 13.77 22.50 3.23
CA SER A 35 14.26 22.28 4.62
C SER A 35 13.40 21.29 5.42
N GLU A 36 12.22 20.93 4.93
CA GLU A 36 11.32 19.97 5.52
C GLU A 36 11.55 18.57 4.94
N PHE A 37 11.87 17.62 5.81
CA PHE A 37 11.95 16.22 5.41
C PHE A 37 10.55 15.63 5.25
N TYR A 38 10.31 14.99 4.11
CA TYR A 38 9.11 14.18 3.85
C TYR A 38 9.44 12.97 2.99
N ARG A 39 8.53 12.00 2.93
CA ARG A 39 8.62 10.84 2.06
C ARG A 39 7.58 10.90 0.95
N THR A 40 7.94 10.29 -0.16
CA THR A 40 7.09 10.07 -1.34
C THR A 40 7.06 8.58 -1.62
N GLU A 41 5.89 8.02 -1.81
CA GLU A 41 5.72 6.62 -2.18
C GLU A 41 4.92 6.49 -3.47
N GLN A 42 5.15 5.39 -4.20
CA GLN A 42 4.31 5.02 -5.33
C GLN A 42 3.49 3.79 -5.00
N ALA A 43 2.16 3.93 -5.01
CA ALA A 43 1.27 2.79 -4.90
C ALA A 43 1.49 1.83 -6.08
N SER A 44 1.36 0.53 -5.82
CA SER A 44 1.43 -0.46 -6.89
C SER A 44 0.33 -0.20 -7.91
N PRO A 45 0.61 -0.36 -9.21
CA PRO A 45 -0.39 -0.13 -10.24
C PRO A 45 -1.55 -1.11 -10.09
N ALA A 46 -2.76 -0.61 -10.34
CA ALA A 46 -3.95 -1.44 -10.44
C ALA A 46 -3.86 -2.40 -11.63
N GLY A 47 -4.47 -3.58 -11.49
CA GLY A 47 -4.66 -4.52 -12.57
C GLY A 47 -3.72 -5.73 -12.61
N GLU A 48 -4.07 -6.66 -13.49
CA GLU A 48 -3.34 -7.92 -13.71
C GLU A 48 -2.15 -7.73 -14.65
N ASP A 49 -2.28 -6.80 -15.60
CA ASP A 49 -1.24 -6.52 -16.58
C ASP A 49 -0.23 -5.51 -16.02
N ARG A 50 0.89 -6.06 -15.61
CA ARG A 50 1.99 -5.32 -15.00
C ARG A 50 2.87 -4.57 -16.00
N GLY A 51 2.50 -4.40 -17.25
CA GLY A 51 3.24 -3.75 -18.32
C GLY A 51 4.25 -2.65 -17.93
N ALA A 52 4.36 -1.59 -18.68
CA ALA A 52 5.27 -0.47 -18.38
C ALA A 52 4.95 0.25 -17.04
N ASN A 53 3.72 0.15 -16.55
CA ASN A 53 3.28 0.72 -15.26
C ASN A 53 3.90 0.05 -14.03
N TYR A 54 4.53 -1.11 -14.21
CA TYR A 54 5.23 -1.84 -13.14
C TYR A 54 6.60 -1.26 -12.80
N LEU A 55 7.09 -0.35 -13.60
CA LEU A 55 8.32 0.37 -13.34
C LEU A 55 8.12 1.29 -12.12
N GLY A 56 9.09 1.36 -11.25
CA GLY A 56 9.07 2.26 -10.10
C GLY A 56 8.66 1.65 -8.77
N VAL A 57 8.49 0.34 -8.70
CA VAL A 57 8.08 -0.33 -7.45
C VAL A 57 9.20 -0.40 -6.42
N PHE A 58 10.48 -0.43 -6.84
CA PHE A 58 11.62 -0.56 -5.95
C PHE A 58 12.76 0.39 -6.31
N ASN A 59 13.41 0.95 -5.28
CA ASN A 59 14.65 1.73 -5.39
C ASN A 59 14.55 3.00 -6.26
N GLU A 60 13.38 3.39 -6.69
CA GLU A 60 13.20 4.55 -7.57
C GLU A 60 13.57 5.86 -6.87
N GLY A 61 13.32 5.95 -5.55
CA GLY A 61 13.78 7.07 -4.74
C GLY A 61 15.29 7.32 -4.83
N LEU A 62 16.10 6.26 -4.99
CA LEU A 62 17.55 6.39 -5.19
C LEU A 62 17.88 6.96 -6.57
N GLN A 63 17.10 6.68 -7.59
CA GLN A 63 17.32 7.14 -8.96
C GLN A 63 16.92 8.61 -9.15
N TYR A 64 15.79 9.00 -8.59
CA TYR A 64 15.22 10.34 -8.79
C TYR A 64 15.37 11.26 -7.58
N GLY A 65 16.02 10.80 -6.51
CA GLY A 65 16.44 11.62 -5.38
C GLY A 65 15.34 11.93 -4.37
N TYR A 66 14.28 11.13 -4.29
CA TYR A 66 13.27 11.27 -3.25
C TYR A 66 13.37 10.19 -2.15
N HIS A 67 12.84 10.48 -0.98
CA HIS A 67 12.85 9.55 0.16
C HIS A 67 11.67 8.58 0.07
N SER A 68 11.95 7.27 0.08
CA SER A 68 10.97 6.20 -0.01
C SER A 68 11.37 5.02 0.87
N PHE A 69 10.39 4.26 1.35
CA PHE A 69 10.61 2.95 1.98
C PHE A 69 10.69 1.81 0.97
N ALA A 70 10.06 1.97 -0.21
CA ALA A 70 10.03 0.93 -1.24
C ALA A 70 11.44 0.61 -1.73
N THR A 71 11.94 -0.58 -1.35
CA THR A 71 13.32 -0.97 -1.62
C THR A 71 13.46 -2.46 -1.90
N TYR A 72 14.42 -2.79 -2.76
CA TYR A 72 14.91 -4.14 -2.97
C TYR A 72 16.40 -4.18 -2.68
N THR A 73 16.79 -4.90 -1.63
CA THR A 73 18.20 -5.06 -1.25
C THR A 73 18.45 -6.39 -0.55
N SER A 74 19.65 -6.94 -0.71
CA SER A 74 20.05 -8.17 -0.02
C SER A 74 20.42 -7.96 1.45
N THR A 75 20.51 -6.71 1.91
CA THR A 75 20.91 -6.33 3.27
C THR A 75 19.87 -5.38 3.88
N ILE A 76 18.64 -5.85 3.99
CA ILE A 76 17.55 -5.06 4.56
C ILE A 76 17.68 -5.00 6.09
N ASN A 77 17.26 -3.88 6.68
CA ASN A 77 17.19 -3.74 8.12
C ASN A 77 16.01 -4.54 8.68
N SER A 78 16.29 -5.55 9.51
CA SER A 78 15.26 -6.46 10.03
C SER A 78 14.26 -5.77 10.96
N ALA A 79 14.67 -4.81 11.78
CA ALA A 79 13.75 -4.10 12.67
C ALA A 79 12.77 -3.21 11.86
N LEU A 80 13.27 -2.57 10.80
CA LEU A 80 12.41 -1.79 9.91
C LEU A 80 11.44 -2.70 9.14
N THR A 81 11.91 -3.84 8.66
CA THR A 81 11.06 -4.81 7.97
C THR A 81 9.99 -5.36 8.88
N GLU A 82 10.34 -5.67 10.14
CA GLU A 82 9.37 -6.14 11.15
C GLU A 82 8.28 -5.09 11.43
N LEU A 83 8.66 -3.83 11.60
CA LEU A 83 7.70 -2.73 11.78
C LEU A 83 6.80 -2.57 10.57
N TYR A 84 7.38 -2.62 9.37
CA TYR A 84 6.66 -2.54 8.09
C TYR A 84 5.64 -3.67 7.95
N HIS A 85 6.04 -4.88 8.32
CA HIS A 85 5.22 -6.08 8.38
C HIS A 85 4.02 -5.93 9.37
N LYS A 86 4.30 -5.52 10.62
CA LYS A 86 3.27 -5.36 11.65
C LYS A 86 2.21 -4.31 11.26
N CYS A 87 2.60 -3.30 10.49
CA CYS A 87 1.67 -2.31 9.96
C CYS A 87 0.84 -2.81 8.77
N GLY A 88 1.15 -3.96 8.17
CA GLY A 88 0.38 -4.56 7.08
C GLY A 88 0.87 -4.23 5.67
N TYR A 89 2.02 -3.58 5.52
CA TYR A 89 2.62 -3.36 4.20
C TYR A 89 3.26 -4.61 3.63
N HIS A 90 3.46 -4.61 2.31
CA HIS A 90 4.04 -5.74 1.61
C HIS A 90 5.55 -5.82 1.76
N ASP A 91 6.00 -6.85 2.46
CA ASP A 91 7.40 -7.14 2.69
C ASP A 91 7.77 -8.59 2.33
N TYR A 92 9.03 -8.80 2.08
CA TYR A 92 9.66 -10.11 1.94
C TYR A 92 11.13 -9.97 2.33
N TYR A 93 11.84 -11.07 2.55
CA TYR A 93 13.23 -11.06 3.04
C TYR A 93 14.24 -10.20 2.27
N LYS A 94 13.89 -9.69 1.09
CA LYS A 94 14.74 -8.86 0.23
C LYS A 94 14.08 -7.55 -0.20
N PHE A 95 12.82 -7.32 0.14
CA PHE A 95 12.14 -6.11 -0.29
C PHE A 95 11.09 -5.62 0.70
N MET A 96 10.86 -4.32 0.64
CA MET A 96 9.66 -3.65 1.15
C MET A 96 8.99 -2.96 -0.03
N GLN A 97 7.69 -3.16 -0.19
CA GLN A 97 6.90 -2.61 -1.29
C GLN A 97 5.70 -1.85 -0.75
N TYR A 98 5.53 -0.64 -1.26
CA TYR A 98 4.35 0.16 -0.97
C TYR A 98 3.25 -0.18 -1.99
N ASN A 99 2.32 -1.05 -1.62
CA ASN A 99 1.23 -1.46 -2.51
C ASN A 99 0.04 -0.52 -2.39
N GLU A 100 -0.38 -0.27 -1.17
CA GLU A 100 -1.57 0.51 -0.84
C GLU A 100 -1.27 1.45 0.32
N PRO A 101 -1.90 2.63 0.35
CA PRO A 101 -1.75 3.59 1.43
C PRO A 101 -2.43 3.10 2.72
N LEU A 102 -1.86 3.49 3.85
CA LEU A 102 -2.42 3.33 5.18
C LEU A 102 -2.35 4.68 5.89
N LEU A 103 -3.40 5.49 5.78
CA LEU A 103 -3.36 6.91 6.11
C LEU A 103 -2.76 7.21 7.49
N LEU A 104 -3.08 6.42 8.53
CA LEU A 104 -2.51 6.61 9.86
C LEU A 104 -1.01 6.38 9.88
N THR A 105 -0.55 5.23 9.39
CA THR A 105 0.89 4.91 9.39
C THR A 105 1.66 5.82 8.45
N ASP A 106 1.10 6.12 7.26
CA ASP A 106 1.68 7.06 6.30
C ASP A 106 1.89 8.44 6.94
N SER A 107 0.91 8.89 7.74
CA SER A 107 1.01 10.16 8.47
C SER A 107 2.11 10.13 9.51
N LEU A 108 2.17 9.09 10.35
CA LEU A 108 3.21 8.92 11.37
C LEU A 108 4.62 8.84 10.77
N TRP A 109 4.75 8.27 9.58
CA TRP A 109 6.05 8.10 8.90
C TRP A 109 6.42 9.26 7.98
N GLY A 110 5.60 10.30 7.90
CA GLY A 110 5.85 11.49 7.09
C GLY A 110 5.79 11.21 5.59
N ILE A 111 4.94 10.26 5.15
CA ILE A 111 4.63 10.07 3.74
C ILE A 111 3.63 11.15 3.33
N ARG A 112 4.16 12.19 2.68
CA ARG A 112 3.40 13.38 2.27
C ARG A 112 2.80 13.23 0.88
N TYR A 113 3.53 12.62 -0.03
CA TYR A 113 3.09 12.45 -1.41
C TYR A 113 2.93 10.98 -1.75
N ILE A 114 1.80 10.64 -2.34
CA ILE A 114 1.48 9.30 -2.83
C ILE A 114 1.19 9.41 -4.32
N ILE A 115 1.94 8.68 -5.13
CA ILE A 115 1.78 8.62 -6.58
C ILE A 115 0.97 7.38 -6.91
N SER A 116 -0.20 7.54 -7.54
CA SER A 116 -1.15 6.44 -7.76
C SER A 116 -1.92 6.61 -9.07
N ASP A 117 -2.31 5.49 -9.68
CA ASP A 117 -3.21 5.40 -10.84
C ASP A 117 -4.70 5.30 -10.42
N HIS A 118 -4.97 5.22 -9.13
CA HIS A 118 -6.31 5.22 -8.56
C HIS A 118 -6.44 6.29 -7.47
N THR A 119 -7.68 6.57 -7.06
CA THR A 119 -7.97 7.52 -5.98
C THR A 119 -7.43 7.02 -4.65
N ILE A 120 -6.90 7.93 -3.85
CA ILE A 120 -6.46 7.66 -2.48
C ILE A 120 -7.39 8.41 -1.54
N GLU A 121 -8.24 7.66 -0.87
CA GLU A 121 -9.17 8.23 0.10
C GLU A 121 -8.42 8.84 1.29
N GLY A 122 -8.91 9.98 1.75
CA GLY A 122 -8.26 10.75 2.83
C GLY A 122 -7.08 11.61 2.39
N CYS A 123 -6.68 11.58 1.10
CA CYS A 123 -5.66 12.43 0.52
C CYS A 123 -6.23 13.38 -0.55
N GLU A 124 -5.60 14.52 -0.71
CA GLU A 124 -6.00 15.52 -1.69
C GLU A 124 -5.25 15.31 -3.00
N LYS A 125 -5.97 15.27 -4.13
CA LYS A 125 -5.32 15.18 -5.44
C LYS A 125 -4.65 16.51 -5.79
N ASP A 126 -3.35 16.46 -6.05
CA ASP A 126 -2.59 17.60 -6.57
C ASP A 126 -2.88 17.77 -8.08
N THR A 127 -3.74 18.73 -8.40
CA THR A 127 -4.11 19.02 -9.79
C THR A 127 -3.02 19.70 -10.59
N ASP A 128 -2.11 20.41 -9.91
CA ASP A 128 -1.02 21.16 -10.55
C ASP A 128 0.11 20.21 -10.98
N ALA A 129 0.31 19.11 -10.25
CA ALA A 129 1.26 18.08 -10.63
C ALA A 129 0.88 17.29 -11.87
N GLY A 130 -0.39 17.39 -12.32
CA GLY A 130 -0.89 16.70 -13.50
C GLY A 130 -0.88 15.17 -13.41
N VAL A 131 -1.07 14.52 -14.57
CA VAL A 131 -1.04 13.06 -14.69
C VAL A 131 0.18 12.67 -15.53
N ILE A 132 1.10 11.90 -14.95
CA ILE A 132 2.30 11.42 -15.62
C ILE A 132 2.33 9.90 -15.54
N ASN A 133 2.51 9.26 -16.67
CA ASN A 133 2.51 7.79 -16.79
C ASN A 133 1.24 7.13 -16.17
N GLY A 134 0.07 7.74 -16.44
CA GLY A 134 -1.21 7.27 -15.92
C GLY A 134 -1.43 7.47 -14.42
N LYS A 135 -0.47 8.07 -13.71
CA LYS A 135 -0.54 8.27 -12.25
C LYS A 135 -0.67 9.75 -11.90
N SER A 136 -1.48 10.02 -10.89
CA SER A 136 -1.64 11.32 -10.25
C SER A 136 -0.82 11.39 -8.96
N VAL A 137 -0.59 12.59 -8.46
CA VAL A 137 -0.01 12.83 -7.13
C VAL A 137 -1.13 13.13 -6.15
N TYR A 138 -1.08 12.51 -4.99
CA TYR A 138 -1.98 12.77 -3.86
C TYR A 138 -1.17 13.29 -2.68
N VAL A 139 -1.69 14.30 -2.00
CA VAL A 139 -1.08 14.93 -0.83
C VAL A 139 -1.77 14.40 0.42
N ASN A 140 -1.02 13.78 1.31
CA ASN A 140 -1.48 13.43 2.64
C ASN A 140 -1.39 14.66 3.55
N PRO A 141 -2.53 15.28 3.93
CA PRO A 141 -2.54 16.50 4.73
C PRO A 141 -2.12 16.27 6.19
N TYR A 142 -2.09 15.02 6.62
CA TYR A 142 -1.78 14.62 7.99
C TYR A 142 -0.32 14.20 8.19
N ALA A 143 0.49 14.21 7.13
CA ALA A 143 1.88 13.76 7.19
C ALA A 143 2.69 14.56 8.23
N LEU A 144 3.21 13.87 9.24
CA LEU A 144 4.04 14.45 10.29
C LEU A 144 5.47 14.69 9.79
N ASN A 145 6.18 15.60 10.47
CA ASN A 145 7.60 15.79 10.23
C ASN A 145 8.43 14.59 10.71
N LEU A 146 9.70 14.51 10.29
CA LEU A 146 10.62 13.41 10.64
C LEU A 146 10.75 13.17 12.15
N GLY A 147 10.64 14.23 12.95
CA GLY A 147 10.68 14.15 14.40
C GLY A 147 9.50 14.86 15.05
N TYR A 148 8.84 14.19 15.97
CA TYR A 148 7.74 14.71 16.76
C TYR A 148 7.83 14.23 18.21
N CYS A 149 7.25 15.00 19.15
CA CYS A 149 7.22 14.65 20.56
C CYS A 149 6.06 13.72 20.87
N VAL A 150 6.31 12.68 21.66
CA VAL A 150 5.29 11.71 22.09
C VAL A 150 5.27 11.62 23.61
N GLN A 151 4.14 11.22 24.19
CA GLN A 151 4.00 11.02 25.64
C GLN A 151 4.41 9.63 26.07
N GLY A 152 4.15 8.62 25.26
CA GLY A 152 4.54 7.22 25.49
C GLY A 152 5.63 6.78 24.50
N ALA A 153 6.45 5.81 24.88
CA ALA A 153 7.60 5.42 24.09
C ALA A 153 7.82 3.91 23.92
N ASP A 154 7.10 3.06 24.63
CA ASP A 154 7.31 1.60 24.55
C ASP A 154 6.52 0.97 23.37
N ILE A 155 6.96 1.30 22.15
CA ILE A 155 6.39 0.73 20.92
C ILE A 155 6.98 -0.64 20.56
N GLU A 156 8.11 -1.04 21.17
CA GLU A 156 8.81 -2.28 20.83
C GLU A 156 8.04 -3.52 21.29
N ASN A 157 7.29 -3.40 22.39
CA ASN A 157 6.55 -4.50 23.01
C ASN A 157 5.05 -4.52 22.64
N ILE A 158 4.65 -3.82 21.59
CA ILE A 158 3.26 -3.87 21.13
C ILE A 158 2.99 -5.20 20.46
N GLU A 159 2.06 -5.95 21.03
CA GLU A 159 1.49 -7.18 20.46
C GLU A 159 0.07 -6.90 19.96
N ALA A 160 -0.28 -7.36 18.77
CA ALA A 160 -1.60 -7.25 18.18
C ALA A 160 -1.90 -8.45 17.29
N GLU A 161 -3.17 -8.77 17.12
CA GLU A 161 -3.60 -9.91 16.31
C GLU A 161 -3.58 -9.58 14.80
N ASN A 162 -3.66 -8.29 14.44
CA ASN A 162 -3.71 -7.84 13.07
C ASN A 162 -3.16 -6.42 12.90
N PRO A 163 -2.90 -5.95 11.65
CA PRO A 163 -2.30 -4.66 11.39
C PRO A 163 -3.08 -3.46 11.91
N PHE A 164 -4.41 -3.50 11.92
CA PHE A 164 -5.23 -2.36 12.35
C PHE A 164 -5.27 -2.23 13.87
N GLU A 165 -5.33 -3.35 14.59
CA GLU A 165 -5.14 -3.35 16.04
C GLU A 165 -3.75 -2.88 16.44
N TYR A 166 -2.73 -3.27 15.66
CA TYR A 166 -1.36 -2.80 15.86
C TYR A 166 -1.27 -1.27 15.73
N GLN A 167 -1.90 -0.69 14.71
CA GLN A 167 -1.93 0.75 14.49
C GLN A 167 -2.73 1.48 15.58
N ASN A 168 -3.86 0.95 16.05
CA ASN A 168 -4.61 1.50 17.20
C ASN A 168 -3.71 1.55 18.45
N LYS A 169 -2.99 0.44 18.74
CA LYS A 169 -2.09 0.36 19.89
C LYS A 169 -0.88 1.29 19.77
N ILE A 170 -0.31 1.44 18.58
CA ILE A 170 0.75 2.44 18.33
C ILE A 170 0.25 3.83 18.70
N LEU A 171 -0.90 4.25 18.16
CA LEU A 171 -1.41 5.60 18.40
C LEU A 171 -1.73 5.82 19.88
N SER A 172 -2.36 4.85 20.54
CA SER A 172 -2.62 4.91 21.99
C SER A 172 -1.32 5.02 22.79
N THR A 173 -0.29 4.27 22.41
CA THR A 173 1.03 4.33 23.08
C THR A 173 1.70 5.69 22.88
N LEU A 174 1.67 6.24 21.66
CA LEU A 174 2.32 7.51 21.34
C LEU A 174 1.62 8.71 21.99
N THR A 175 0.30 8.66 22.13
CA THR A 175 -0.49 9.76 22.70
C THR A 175 -0.66 9.64 24.22
N GLY A 176 -0.54 8.44 24.77
CA GLY A 176 -0.88 8.12 26.18
C GLY A 176 -2.38 8.07 26.43
N GLU A 177 -3.21 8.03 25.39
CA GLU A 177 -4.67 7.97 25.44
C GLU A 177 -5.14 6.63 24.87
N ASP A 178 -6.29 6.12 25.32
CA ASP A 178 -6.91 4.92 24.74
C ASP A 178 -7.70 5.32 23.49
N ILE A 179 -7.08 5.10 22.32
CA ILE A 179 -7.61 5.52 21.02
C ILE A 179 -7.87 4.30 20.16
N GLU A 180 -9.10 4.15 19.69
CA GLU A 180 -9.51 3.16 18.69
C GLU A 180 -9.92 3.90 17.40
N CYS A 181 -8.95 4.14 16.49
CA CYS A 181 -9.22 4.74 15.19
C CYS A 181 -9.84 3.73 14.23
N PHE A 182 -9.23 2.56 14.12
CA PHE A 182 -9.73 1.51 13.26
C PHE A 182 -10.77 0.67 13.97
N LYS A 183 -11.97 0.61 13.41
CA LYS A 183 -13.10 -0.17 13.94
C LYS A 183 -13.50 -1.25 12.97
N ARG A 184 -13.65 -2.48 13.47
CA ARG A 184 -14.01 -3.63 12.64
C ARG A 184 -15.41 -3.49 12.06
N VAL A 185 -15.56 -3.93 10.80
CA VAL A 185 -16.83 -3.96 10.06
C VAL A 185 -17.14 -5.38 9.64
N ASP A 186 -18.41 -5.77 9.77
CA ASP A 186 -18.87 -7.08 9.32
C ASP A 186 -18.99 -7.12 7.79
N ALA A 187 -18.60 -8.24 7.20
CA ALA A 187 -18.72 -8.53 5.79
C ALA A 187 -19.47 -9.84 5.53
N GLN A 188 -20.22 -9.89 4.45
CA GLN A 188 -20.86 -11.12 3.98
C GLN A 188 -19.99 -11.78 2.94
N LYS A 189 -19.52 -13.01 3.21
CA LYS A 189 -18.67 -13.79 2.33
C LYS A 189 -19.46 -14.64 1.36
N THR A 190 -19.07 -14.63 0.10
CA THR A 190 -19.54 -15.54 -0.97
C THR A 190 -18.34 -16.24 -1.57
N VAL A 191 -18.36 -17.56 -1.61
CA VAL A 191 -17.28 -18.37 -2.20
C VAL A 191 -17.47 -18.41 -3.72
N LEU A 192 -16.41 -18.07 -4.46
CA LEU A 192 -16.34 -18.13 -5.92
C LEU A 192 -15.52 -19.35 -6.39
N GLU A 193 -15.53 -19.64 -7.68
CA GLU A 193 -14.71 -20.71 -8.25
C GLU A 193 -13.20 -20.40 -8.15
N ASP A 194 -12.84 -19.12 -8.34
CA ASP A 194 -11.45 -18.61 -8.40
C ASP A 194 -11.03 -17.78 -7.19
N GLY A 195 -11.85 -17.73 -6.13
CA GLY A 195 -11.57 -16.93 -4.95
C GLY A 195 -12.78 -16.73 -4.05
N ASP A 196 -12.81 -15.62 -3.33
CA ASP A 196 -13.92 -15.23 -2.46
C ASP A 196 -14.33 -13.78 -2.72
N GLU A 197 -15.62 -13.49 -2.56
CA GLU A 197 -16.17 -12.14 -2.60
C GLU A 197 -16.75 -11.76 -1.24
N PHE A 198 -16.51 -10.53 -0.82
CA PHE A 198 -17.02 -9.94 0.40
C PHE A 198 -17.88 -8.74 0.08
N GLN A 199 -19.05 -8.65 0.70
CA GLN A 199 -19.93 -7.50 0.63
C GLN A 199 -19.91 -6.79 1.99
N ILE A 200 -19.57 -5.51 1.96
CA ILE A 200 -19.41 -4.68 3.15
C ILE A 200 -20.42 -3.52 3.04
N LYS A 201 -21.23 -3.36 4.09
CA LYS A 201 -22.10 -2.20 4.17
C LYS A 201 -21.29 -0.98 4.56
N VAL A 202 -21.26 0.00 3.67
CA VAL A 202 -20.54 1.25 3.86
C VAL A 202 -21.29 2.11 4.88
N PRO A 203 -20.64 2.61 5.94
CA PRO A 203 -21.24 3.56 6.87
C PRO A 203 -21.68 4.84 6.13
N LYS A 204 -22.65 5.57 6.67
CA LYS A 204 -23.14 6.82 6.08
C LYS A 204 -22.31 8.05 6.43
N GLU A 205 -21.44 7.93 7.41
CA GLU A 205 -20.56 8.99 7.88
C GLU A 205 -19.25 8.99 7.07
N GLU A 206 -18.54 10.10 7.05
CA GLU A 206 -17.20 10.16 6.44
C GLU A 206 -16.28 9.13 7.11
N HIS A 207 -15.69 8.27 6.33
CA HIS A 207 -14.82 7.17 6.77
C HIS A 207 -13.92 6.74 5.61
N ILE A 208 -12.88 6.00 5.95
CA ILE A 208 -12.04 5.31 4.96
C ILE A 208 -12.10 3.83 5.27
N LEU A 209 -12.58 3.05 4.31
CA LEU A 209 -12.70 1.61 4.48
C LEU A 209 -11.40 0.92 4.07
N TYR A 210 -10.95 -0.01 4.90
CA TYR A 210 -9.78 -0.84 4.67
C TYR A 210 -10.10 -2.31 4.81
N GLY A 211 -9.34 -3.13 4.09
CA GLY A 211 -9.35 -4.58 4.28
C GLY A 211 -7.95 -5.13 4.46
N TYR A 212 -7.85 -6.33 4.98
CA TYR A 212 -6.63 -7.12 4.90
C TYR A 212 -6.92 -8.59 4.59
N ILE A 213 -5.94 -9.23 3.96
CA ILE A 213 -5.95 -10.66 3.72
C ILE A 213 -5.13 -11.31 4.82
N ASP A 214 -5.74 -12.21 5.58
CA ASP A 214 -5.04 -13.11 6.48
C ASP A 214 -4.80 -14.45 5.78
N HIS A 215 -3.84 -14.47 4.88
CA HIS A 215 -3.50 -15.67 4.12
C HIS A 215 -2.06 -15.66 3.64
N VAL A 216 -1.40 -16.81 3.76
CA VAL A 216 -0.07 -17.04 3.22
C VAL A 216 -0.18 -17.49 1.76
N ILE A 217 0.29 -16.66 0.84
CA ILE A 217 0.42 -17.02 -0.58
C ILE A 217 1.80 -17.63 -0.78
N LYS A 218 1.84 -18.96 -0.88
CA LYS A 218 3.08 -19.70 -1.21
C LYS A 218 3.29 -19.63 -2.74
N ASP A 219 4.53 -19.54 -3.15
CA ASP A 219 4.97 -19.51 -4.55
C ASP A 219 4.78 -18.18 -5.30
N ALA A 220 5.05 -18.21 -6.60
CA ALA A 220 4.89 -17.08 -7.51
C ALA A 220 3.42 -16.85 -7.93
N ALA A 221 2.47 -17.54 -7.27
CA ALA A 221 1.05 -17.32 -7.49
C ALA A 221 0.69 -15.88 -7.13
N GLN A 222 -0.08 -15.26 -7.99
CA GLN A 222 -0.56 -13.90 -7.78
C GLN A 222 -1.98 -13.96 -7.21
N THR A 223 -2.23 -13.10 -6.26
CA THR A 223 -3.58 -12.82 -5.77
C THR A 223 -3.93 -11.40 -6.14
N VAL A 224 -5.03 -11.24 -6.85
CA VAL A 224 -5.56 -9.94 -7.27
C VAL A 224 -6.73 -9.56 -6.38
N ILE A 225 -6.70 -8.34 -5.89
CA ILE A 225 -7.81 -7.71 -5.17
C ILE A 225 -8.60 -6.89 -6.17
N TYR A 226 -9.90 -7.14 -6.21
CA TYR A 226 -10.87 -6.35 -6.98
C TYR A 226 -11.74 -5.57 -5.99
N ILE A 227 -11.96 -4.30 -6.27
CA ILE A 227 -12.82 -3.41 -5.49
C ILE A 227 -13.92 -2.89 -6.40
N ASN A 228 -15.16 -3.11 -6.02
CA ASN A 228 -16.36 -2.76 -6.81
C ASN A 228 -16.31 -3.25 -8.27
N GLY A 229 -15.64 -4.39 -8.48
CA GLY A 229 -15.48 -5.04 -9.78
C GLY A 229 -14.19 -4.69 -10.54
N ASP A 230 -13.48 -3.64 -10.13
CA ASP A 230 -12.25 -3.20 -10.76
C ASP A 230 -11.01 -3.77 -10.05
N PRO A 231 -9.97 -4.19 -10.79
CA PRO A 231 -8.73 -4.67 -10.21
C PRO A 231 -7.99 -3.54 -9.50
N ARG A 232 -7.65 -3.74 -8.22
CA ARG A 232 -7.02 -2.74 -7.36
C ARG A 232 -5.52 -2.96 -7.22
N THR A 233 -5.14 -4.09 -6.71
CA THR A 233 -3.73 -4.41 -6.43
C THR A 233 -3.47 -5.90 -6.55
N THR A 234 -2.21 -6.25 -6.75
CA THR A 234 -1.78 -7.64 -6.91
C THR A 234 -0.68 -7.96 -5.91
N TYR A 235 -0.89 -9.01 -5.14
CA TYR A 235 0.09 -9.55 -4.21
C TYR A 235 0.70 -10.84 -4.73
N SER A 236 2.00 -10.98 -4.54
CA SER A 236 2.74 -12.22 -4.82
C SER A 236 3.64 -12.56 -3.65
N ARG A 237 3.78 -13.85 -3.34
CA ARG A 237 4.64 -14.34 -2.25
C ARG A 237 4.32 -13.72 -0.90
N VAL A 238 3.04 -13.72 -0.55
CA VAL A 238 2.56 -13.16 0.71
C VAL A 238 2.92 -14.11 1.86
N THR A 239 3.60 -13.60 2.86
CA THR A 239 3.96 -14.32 4.08
C THR A 239 3.20 -13.85 5.31
N SER A 240 2.35 -12.81 5.16
CA SER A 240 1.65 -12.15 6.26
C SER A 240 0.46 -11.34 5.76
N TYR A 241 -0.18 -10.65 6.68
CA TYR A 241 -1.28 -9.72 6.40
C TYR A 241 -0.90 -8.73 5.31
N LYS A 242 -1.83 -8.50 4.38
CA LYS A 242 -1.70 -7.48 3.34
C LYS A 242 -2.92 -6.60 3.37
N THR A 243 -2.69 -5.33 3.58
CA THR A 243 -3.73 -4.33 3.68
C THR A 243 -4.00 -3.66 2.33
N PHE A 244 -5.21 -3.21 2.14
CA PHE A 244 -5.63 -2.44 0.97
C PHE A 244 -6.75 -1.48 1.37
N GLN A 245 -6.86 -0.36 0.64
CA GLN A 245 -7.94 0.58 0.78
C GLN A 245 -9.13 0.14 -0.08
N VAL A 246 -10.33 0.35 0.39
CA VAL A 246 -11.58 0.02 -0.32
C VAL A 246 -12.32 1.30 -0.65
N ASP A 247 -12.47 1.58 -1.94
CA ASP A 247 -13.18 2.76 -2.43
C ASP A 247 -14.68 2.63 -2.17
N ASP A 248 -15.31 3.75 -1.85
CA ASP A 248 -16.75 3.82 -1.74
C ASP A 248 -17.41 3.53 -3.11
N PRO A 249 -18.48 2.74 -3.14
CA PRO A 249 -19.19 2.47 -4.37
C PRO A 249 -19.98 3.70 -4.82
N GLU A 250 -19.88 4.09 -6.10
CA GLU A 250 -20.48 5.32 -6.63
C GLU A 250 -22.03 5.37 -6.50
N ASN A 251 -22.71 4.22 -6.53
CA ASN A 251 -24.18 4.15 -6.62
C ASN A 251 -24.81 3.15 -5.64
N SER A 252 -24.10 2.77 -4.59
CA SER A 252 -24.54 1.73 -3.63
C SER A 252 -24.11 2.11 -2.22
N ASP A 253 -24.75 1.55 -1.22
CA ASP A 253 -24.29 1.55 0.17
C ASP A 253 -23.57 0.22 0.53
N ILE A 254 -23.21 -0.57 -0.48
CA ILE A 254 -22.49 -1.84 -0.34
C ILE A 254 -21.26 -1.81 -1.22
N ALA A 255 -20.08 -1.85 -0.61
CA ALA A 255 -18.84 -2.08 -1.30
C ALA A 255 -18.60 -3.59 -1.50
N THR A 256 -18.01 -3.95 -2.64
CA THR A 256 -17.65 -5.34 -2.94
C THR A 256 -16.14 -5.49 -3.04
N VAL A 257 -15.60 -6.51 -2.39
CA VAL A 257 -14.18 -6.87 -2.47
C VAL A 257 -14.07 -8.32 -2.89
N ALA A 258 -13.47 -8.58 -4.06
CA ALA A 258 -13.19 -9.93 -4.51
C ALA A 258 -11.68 -10.21 -4.43
N ILE A 259 -11.33 -11.31 -3.79
CA ILE A 259 -9.97 -11.80 -3.64
C ILE A 259 -9.82 -13.03 -4.53
N LYS A 260 -9.10 -12.88 -5.64
CA LYS A 260 -9.00 -13.91 -6.68
C LYS A 260 -7.55 -14.34 -6.90
N GLY A 261 -7.35 -15.63 -7.21
CA GLY A 261 -6.05 -16.17 -7.55
C GLY A 261 -5.83 -17.61 -7.16
N ASN A 262 -4.60 -18.09 -7.34
CA ASN A 262 -4.23 -19.46 -6.99
C ASN A 262 -3.95 -19.53 -5.47
N LEU A 263 -5.01 -19.60 -4.70
CA LEU A 263 -4.96 -19.71 -3.23
C LEU A 263 -4.77 -21.18 -2.86
N SER A 264 -3.73 -21.48 -2.13
CA SER A 264 -3.39 -22.86 -1.74
C SER A 264 -4.39 -23.49 -0.77
N ASN A 265 -5.16 -22.69 -0.02
CA ASN A 265 -6.20 -23.12 0.91
C ASN A 265 -7.38 -22.14 0.84
N LYS A 266 -8.23 -22.30 -0.16
CA LYS A 266 -9.40 -21.43 -0.37
C LYS A 266 -10.35 -21.38 0.83
N ASP A 267 -10.44 -22.47 1.59
CA ASP A 267 -11.36 -22.60 2.72
C ASP A 267 -10.94 -21.77 3.94
N GLU A 268 -9.68 -21.35 4.01
CA GLU A 268 -9.09 -20.60 5.12
C GLU A 268 -8.93 -19.10 4.84
N LEU A 269 -9.31 -18.64 3.63
CA LEU A 269 -9.19 -17.22 3.30
C LEU A 269 -10.17 -16.40 4.12
N GLU A 270 -9.67 -15.54 4.96
CA GLU A 270 -10.44 -14.54 5.68
C GLU A 270 -10.11 -13.14 5.15
N GLY A 271 -11.13 -12.45 4.64
CA GLY A 271 -11.10 -11.00 4.44
C GLY A 271 -11.66 -10.33 5.68
N VAL A 272 -10.89 -9.47 6.31
CA VAL A 272 -11.33 -8.72 7.49
C VAL A 272 -11.25 -7.23 7.17
N PHE A 273 -12.29 -6.48 7.55
CA PHE A 273 -12.49 -5.10 7.16
C PHE A 273 -12.61 -4.18 8.37
N TYR A 274 -12.07 -2.96 8.21
CA TYR A 274 -12.09 -1.90 9.20
C TYR A 274 -12.37 -0.56 8.53
N TYR A 275 -12.99 0.37 9.25
CA TYR A 275 -13.04 1.77 8.84
C TYR A 275 -12.27 2.65 9.84
N LEU A 276 -11.63 3.69 9.27
CA LEU A 276 -10.91 4.75 9.98
C LEU A 276 -11.80 5.98 10.10
#